data_cfe9fe441fb54a57dc668241527a6902
#
_entry.id   cfe9fe441fb54a57dc668241527a6902
#
_cell.length_a   1.000
_cell.length_b   1.000
_cell.length_c   1.000
_cell.angle_alpha   90.00
_cell.angle_beta   90.00
_cell.angle_gamma   90.00
#
_symmetry.space_group_name_H-M   'P 1'
#
loop_
_entity.id
_entity.type
_entity.pdbx_description
1 polymer ?
#
loop_
_entity_poly.entity_id
_entity_poly.type
_entity_poly.pdbx_seq_one_letter_code
_entity_poly.pdbx_strand_id
1 'polypeptide(L)'
;MTKRPLCRALSILMVGGLLLAPAALFTGCSGGDKENSSSKESSITSMLSGNKLENKITALTPYVEALNGFNGHMVTFDFAISPTLEKLHSGEQMTSLSLPRYADLQEELDKARADKSISGVYEDVDAAADAVRAALKDLVPLTVKMENYYSSKGYLADNHAQGAQMAQQFIPLQDAFDTAYEKLDAIVSAHNKELRAAQLEQLKSEGKKNAAAFTELNIKTRELADAVEAETMDVSAAETKIQEILTLNDTLENTSELSSYKGRVNDFVGSVRSLLANKTDANYNTMIESFNRLIDAANRMDVNTLDGTGKK
;
A
#
# COMPACT_ATOMS: atom_id res chain seq x y z
N MET A 1 -4.24 -28.03 -2.91
CA MET A 1 -3.79 -26.73 -2.39
C MET A 1 -5.04 -25.91 -2.13
N THR A 2 -5.49 -25.87 -0.90
CA THR A 2 -6.64 -25.07 -0.46
C THR A 2 -6.23 -23.60 -0.52
N LYS A 3 -6.89 -22.85 -1.40
CA LYS A 3 -6.67 -21.41 -1.57
C LYS A 3 -6.95 -20.72 -0.23
N ARG A 4 -5.93 -20.20 0.42
CA ARG A 4 -6.06 -19.42 1.66
C ARG A 4 -6.77 -18.10 1.31
N PRO A 5 -8.02 -17.87 1.72
CA PRO A 5 -8.79 -16.71 1.28
C PRO A 5 -8.16 -15.38 1.73
N LEU A 6 -7.49 -15.32 2.87
CA LEU A 6 -6.83 -14.11 3.37
C LEU A 6 -5.41 -13.89 2.82
N CYS A 7 -4.69 -14.95 2.40
CA CYS A 7 -3.40 -14.76 1.73
C CYS A 7 -3.51 -14.12 0.36
N ARG A 8 -4.72 -13.99 -0.21
CA ARG A 8 -4.95 -13.23 -1.44
C ARG A 8 -5.22 -11.75 -1.22
N ALA A 9 -5.80 -11.37 -0.08
CA ALA A 9 -5.92 -9.96 0.33
C ALA A 9 -4.58 -9.38 0.82
N LEU A 10 -3.64 -10.24 1.18
CA LEU A 10 -2.23 -9.91 1.39
C LEU A 10 -1.44 -9.75 0.09
N SER A 11 -2.12 -9.56 -1.05
CA SER A 11 -1.52 -8.90 -2.20
C SER A 11 -0.90 -7.64 -1.64
N ILE A 12 0.42 -7.63 -1.53
CA ILE A 12 1.22 -6.60 -0.89
C ILE A 12 0.87 -5.28 -1.53
N LEU A 13 -0.26 -4.77 -1.15
CA LEU A 13 -0.61 -3.40 -1.25
C LEU A 13 0.04 -2.71 -0.06
N MET A 14 1.35 -2.92 0.09
CA MET A 14 2.11 -1.81 0.57
C MET A 14 1.97 -0.77 -0.54
N VAL A 15 0.90 0.00 -0.45
CA VAL A 15 0.81 1.28 -1.09
C VAL A 15 1.99 2.04 -0.49
N GLY A 16 3.19 1.72 -1.01
CA GLY A 16 4.43 2.27 -0.51
C GLY A 16 4.23 3.76 -0.48
N GLY A 17 4.31 4.31 0.72
CA GLY A 17 4.06 5.71 1.00
C GLY A 17 5.08 6.64 0.35
N LEU A 18 5.22 6.56 -0.97
CA LEU A 18 5.84 7.58 -1.77
C LEU A 18 4.77 8.55 -2.26
N LEU A 19 3.95 9.00 -1.34
CA LEU A 19 3.35 10.29 -1.50
C LEU A 19 4.42 11.25 -1.02
N LEU A 20 5.10 11.86 -1.99
CA LEU A 20 6.03 12.95 -1.71
C LEU A 20 5.27 13.98 -0.89
N ALA A 21 5.83 14.34 0.27
CA ALA A 21 5.34 15.49 1.00
C ALA A 21 5.21 16.66 0.02
N PRO A 22 4.13 17.45 0.08
CA PRO A 22 3.95 18.58 -0.80
C PRO A 22 5.18 19.46 -0.71
N ALA A 23 5.90 19.61 -1.82
CA ALA A 23 6.95 20.61 -1.91
C ALA A 23 6.27 21.94 -1.73
N ALA A 24 6.59 22.66 -0.65
CA ALA A 24 6.18 24.05 -0.50
C ALA A 24 6.76 24.83 -1.67
N LEU A 25 5.94 24.97 -2.72
CA LEU A 25 6.28 25.80 -3.86
C LEU A 25 6.22 27.26 -3.41
N PHE A 26 7.38 27.89 -3.35
CA PHE A 26 7.49 29.32 -3.26
C PHE A 26 6.70 29.94 -4.43
N THR A 27 5.61 30.62 -4.10
CA THR A 27 4.83 31.44 -5.01
C THR A 27 5.67 32.58 -5.53
N GLY A 28 6.19 32.42 -6.73
CA GLY A 28 6.67 33.53 -7.57
C GLY A 28 5.51 34.02 -8.41
N CYS A 29 4.96 35.18 -8.06
CA CYS A 29 4.01 35.91 -8.91
C CYS A 29 4.66 36.31 -10.22
N SER A 30 4.06 35.93 -11.35
CA SER A 30 4.07 36.83 -12.54
C SER A 30 2.85 36.50 -13.41
N GLY A 31 2.05 37.55 -13.65
CA GLY A 31 0.84 37.47 -14.42
C GLY A 31 1.10 37.51 -15.93
N GLY A 32 0.08 37.16 -16.71
CA GLY A 32 0.05 37.37 -18.18
C GLY A 32 -0.99 36.49 -18.86
N ASP A 33 -2.13 37.11 -19.19
CA ASP A 33 -3.22 36.57 -20.02
C ASP A 33 -2.78 36.16 -21.44
N LYS A 34 -3.40 35.11 -22.00
CA LYS A 34 -4.31 35.12 -23.17
C LYS A 34 -4.60 33.73 -23.75
N GLU A 35 -5.88 33.50 -23.80
CA GLU A 35 -6.78 32.80 -24.76
C GLU A 35 -6.25 31.88 -25.87
N ASN A 36 -6.96 30.72 -25.88
CA ASN A 36 -7.71 30.08 -26.98
C ASN A 36 -6.96 29.12 -27.92
N SER A 37 -7.26 27.88 -27.84
CA SER A 37 -8.03 27.07 -28.80
C SER A 37 -8.01 25.59 -28.51
N SER A 38 -9.21 25.04 -28.53
CA SER A 38 -9.68 23.68 -28.79
C SER A 38 -8.64 22.66 -29.27
N SER A 39 -8.48 21.57 -28.45
CA SER A 39 -8.57 20.20 -28.93
C SER A 39 -8.55 19.23 -27.74
N LYS A 40 -9.28 18.12 -27.88
CA LYS A 40 -9.39 17.02 -26.92
C LYS A 40 -8.02 16.36 -26.67
N GLU A 41 -7.19 16.95 -25.83
CA GLU A 41 -6.00 16.31 -25.28
C GLU A 41 -6.26 15.99 -23.83
N SER A 42 -6.22 14.70 -23.61
CA SER A 42 -6.12 13.87 -22.44
C SER A 42 -6.23 14.57 -21.06
N SER A 43 -7.03 13.94 -20.17
CA SER A 43 -7.19 14.27 -18.76
C SER A 43 -5.88 14.46 -17.97
N ILE A 44 -4.75 14.04 -18.49
CA ILE A 44 -3.41 14.21 -17.92
C ILE A 44 -2.94 15.67 -17.95
N THR A 45 -3.19 16.41 -19.04
CA THR A 45 -2.75 17.81 -19.16
C THR A 45 -3.49 18.76 -18.21
N SER A 46 -4.73 18.41 -17.81
CA SER A 46 -5.48 19.18 -16.82
C SER A 46 -5.04 18.93 -15.36
N MET A 47 -4.27 17.86 -15.10
CA MET A 47 -3.69 17.55 -13.78
C MET A 47 -2.37 18.31 -13.52
N LEU A 48 -1.73 18.86 -14.55
CA LEU A 48 -0.41 19.52 -14.50
C LEU A 48 -0.42 20.96 -13.97
N SER A 49 -1.55 21.50 -13.47
CA SER A 49 -1.48 22.68 -12.63
C SER A 49 -1.03 22.23 -11.23
N GLY A 50 0.18 22.58 -10.80
CA GLY A 50 0.84 22.08 -9.58
C GLY A 50 -0.06 22.00 -8.34
N ASN A 51 -0.96 22.97 -8.15
CA ASN A 51 -1.92 22.97 -7.04
C ASN A 51 -2.96 21.83 -7.10
N LYS A 52 -3.33 21.35 -8.29
CA LYS A 52 -4.33 20.27 -8.41
C LYS A 52 -3.74 18.90 -8.09
N LEU A 53 -2.52 18.63 -8.54
CA LEU A 53 -1.84 17.36 -8.25
C LEU A 53 -1.52 17.26 -6.76
N GLU A 54 -1.00 18.33 -6.16
CA GLU A 54 -0.70 18.44 -4.74
C GLU A 54 -1.95 18.21 -3.87
N ASN A 55 -3.07 18.85 -4.19
CA ASN A 55 -4.33 18.66 -3.48
C ASN A 55 -4.82 17.20 -3.56
N LYS A 56 -4.69 16.57 -4.72
CA LYS A 56 -5.05 15.16 -4.89
C LYS A 56 -4.14 14.22 -4.09
N ILE A 57 -2.84 14.47 -4.08
CA ILE A 57 -1.88 13.72 -3.26
C ILE A 57 -2.25 13.87 -1.79
N THR A 58 -2.44 15.08 -1.30
CA THR A 58 -2.81 15.37 0.09
C THR A 58 -4.11 14.65 0.48
N ALA A 59 -5.11 14.64 -0.40
CA ALA A 59 -6.39 14.01 -0.12
C ALA A 59 -6.33 12.47 -0.10
N LEU A 60 -5.43 11.84 -0.88
CA LEU A 60 -5.30 10.39 -0.92
C LEU A 60 -4.40 9.86 0.21
N THR A 61 -3.44 10.66 0.69
CA THR A 61 -2.43 10.27 1.68
C THR A 61 -2.99 9.57 2.91
N PRO A 62 -4.00 10.10 3.64
CA PRO A 62 -4.50 9.45 4.85
C PRO A 62 -5.07 8.05 4.62
N TYR A 63 -5.72 7.83 3.47
CA TYR A 63 -6.24 6.50 3.12
C TYR A 63 -5.11 5.52 2.79
N VAL A 64 -4.08 5.99 2.08
CA VAL A 64 -2.88 5.21 1.80
C VAL A 64 -2.17 4.81 3.09
N GLU A 65 -2.02 5.74 4.04
CA GLU A 65 -1.38 5.48 5.34
C GLU A 65 -2.18 4.49 6.19
N ALA A 66 -3.51 4.63 6.24
CA ALA A 66 -4.40 3.71 6.94
C ALA A 66 -4.28 2.27 6.40
N LEU A 67 -4.32 2.10 5.07
CA LEU A 67 -4.15 0.79 4.43
C LEU A 67 -2.75 0.21 4.65
N ASN A 68 -1.70 1.03 4.55
CA ASN A 68 -0.33 0.60 4.80
C ASN A 68 -0.10 0.16 6.25
N GLY A 69 -0.64 0.89 7.22
CA GLY A 69 -0.56 0.55 8.63
C GLY A 69 -1.20 -0.81 8.92
N PHE A 70 -2.39 -1.03 8.38
CA PHE A 70 -3.11 -2.30 8.52
C PHE A 70 -2.38 -3.46 7.84
N ASN A 71 -1.99 -3.31 6.57
CA ASN A 71 -1.27 -4.33 5.81
C ASN A 71 0.11 -4.63 6.40
N GLY A 72 0.84 -3.61 6.85
CA GLY A 72 2.14 -3.78 7.49
C GLY A 72 2.05 -4.62 8.77
N HIS A 73 0.99 -4.43 9.57
CA HIS A 73 0.72 -5.26 10.73
C HIS A 73 0.40 -6.72 10.33
N MET A 74 -0.46 -6.91 9.31
CA MET A 74 -0.81 -8.24 8.80
C MET A 74 0.44 -9.02 8.37
N VAL A 75 1.32 -8.42 7.57
CA VAL A 75 2.58 -9.03 7.12
C VAL A 75 3.51 -9.34 8.29
N THR A 76 3.67 -8.40 9.23
CA THR A 76 4.59 -8.58 10.37
C THR A 76 4.17 -9.71 11.29
N PHE A 77 2.87 -9.93 11.48
CA PHE A 77 2.30 -10.90 12.42
C PHE A 77 1.56 -12.05 11.72
N ASP A 78 1.74 -12.25 10.42
CA ASP A 78 1.07 -13.32 9.65
C ASP A 78 1.25 -14.71 10.28
N PHE A 79 2.43 -15.00 10.80
CA PHE A 79 2.72 -16.28 11.48
C PHE A 79 1.78 -16.60 12.66
N ALA A 80 1.14 -15.58 13.25
CA ALA A 80 0.19 -15.73 14.34
C ALA A 80 -1.26 -15.50 13.91
N ILE A 81 -1.48 -14.55 12.97
CA ILE A 81 -2.82 -14.14 12.52
C ILE A 81 -3.42 -15.21 11.60
N SER A 82 -2.72 -15.64 10.54
CA SER A 82 -3.26 -16.61 9.58
C SER A 82 -3.68 -17.94 10.21
N PRO A 83 -2.88 -18.58 11.08
CA PRO A 83 -3.32 -19.80 11.77
C PRO A 83 -4.52 -19.57 12.70
N THR A 84 -4.63 -18.38 13.30
CA THR A 84 -5.78 -18.03 14.14
C THR A 84 -7.06 -17.95 13.31
N LEU A 85 -7.02 -17.26 12.18
CA LEU A 85 -8.16 -17.14 11.28
C LEU A 85 -8.58 -18.48 10.69
N GLU A 86 -7.62 -19.34 10.30
CA GLU A 86 -7.89 -20.72 9.84
C GLU A 86 -8.63 -21.53 10.90
N LYS A 87 -8.24 -21.41 12.17
CA LYS A 87 -8.90 -22.11 13.29
C LYS A 87 -10.30 -21.57 13.58
N LEU A 88 -10.48 -20.24 13.50
CA LEU A 88 -11.80 -19.64 13.64
C LEU A 88 -12.76 -20.15 12.55
N HIS A 89 -12.32 -20.21 11.30
CA HIS A 89 -13.12 -20.73 10.18
C HIS A 89 -13.38 -22.23 10.24
N SER A 90 -12.43 -23.02 10.73
CA SER A 90 -12.61 -24.49 10.89
C SER A 90 -13.39 -24.89 12.14
N GLY A 91 -13.62 -23.96 13.07
CA GLY A 91 -14.25 -24.25 14.37
C GLY A 91 -13.34 -24.99 15.34
N GLU A 92 -12.02 -24.99 15.11
CA GLU A 92 -11.04 -25.60 15.99
C GLU A 92 -10.96 -24.87 17.34
N GLN A 93 -10.85 -25.61 18.42
CA GLN A 93 -10.68 -25.04 19.77
C GLN A 93 -9.32 -24.35 19.89
N MET A 94 -9.32 -23.12 20.42
CA MET A 94 -8.12 -22.30 20.61
C MET A 94 -7.91 -21.93 22.07
N THR A 95 -6.66 -21.70 22.44
CA THR A 95 -6.25 -21.24 23.78
C THR A 95 -5.61 -19.87 23.73
N SER A 96 -5.38 -19.32 22.55
CA SER A 96 -4.86 -17.99 22.28
C SER A 96 -5.52 -17.40 21.04
N LEU A 97 -5.52 -16.08 20.93
CA LEU A 97 -6.10 -15.34 19.80
C LEU A 97 -5.08 -14.31 19.31
N SER A 98 -4.90 -14.25 18.01
CA SER A 98 -4.15 -13.19 17.34
C SER A 98 -4.95 -12.72 16.13
N LEU A 99 -5.41 -11.48 16.15
CA LEU A 99 -6.25 -10.91 15.11
C LEU A 99 -5.58 -9.69 14.46
N PRO A 100 -6.00 -9.30 13.25
CA PRO A 100 -5.63 -8.02 12.66
C PRO A 100 -6.04 -6.86 13.57
N ARG A 101 -5.33 -5.74 13.45
CA ARG A 101 -5.62 -4.51 14.21
C ARG A 101 -6.77 -3.74 13.60
N TYR A 102 -7.96 -4.31 13.63
CA TYR A 102 -9.17 -3.69 13.08
C TYR A 102 -9.49 -2.33 13.72
N ALA A 103 -9.25 -2.17 15.02
CA ALA A 103 -9.50 -0.92 15.73
C ALA A 103 -8.59 0.21 15.25
N ASP A 104 -7.31 -0.07 14.98
CA ASP A 104 -6.36 0.92 14.48
C ASP A 104 -6.80 1.41 13.08
N LEU A 105 -7.19 0.48 12.20
CA LEU A 105 -7.71 0.83 10.87
C LEU A 105 -8.97 1.69 10.96
N GLN A 106 -9.90 1.35 11.88
CA GLN A 106 -11.10 2.14 12.08
C GLN A 106 -10.76 3.57 12.51
N GLU A 107 -9.85 3.73 13.47
CA GLU A 107 -9.41 5.04 13.96
C GLU A 107 -8.78 5.89 12.85
N GLU A 108 -7.90 5.32 12.03
CA GLU A 108 -7.25 6.04 10.94
C GLU A 108 -8.25 6.44 9.84
N LEU A 109 -9.19 5.56 9.47
CA LEU A 109 -10.26 5.90 8.54
C LEU A 109 -11.23 6.94 9.12
N ASP A 110 -11.53 6.90 10.42
CA ASP A 110 -12.35 7.92 11.08
C ASP A 110 -11.66 9.29 11.05
N LYS A 111 -10.34 9.36 11.29
CA LYS A 111 -9.55 10.59 11.15
C LYS A 111 -9.58 11.12 9.71
N ALA A 112 -9.33 10.27 8.72
CA ALA A 112 -9.36 10.66 7.31
C ALA A 112 -10.74 11.21 6.91
N ARG A 113 -11.83 10.57 7.33
CA ARG A 113 -13.20 11.00 7.03
C ARG A 113 -13.66 12.24 7.81
N ALA A 114 -13.04 12.56 8.95
CA ALA A 114 -13.32 13.78 9.71
C ALA A 114 -12.62 15.01 9.13
N ASP A 115 -11.58 14.83 8.32
CA ASP A 115 -10.84 15.94 7.71
C ASP A 115 -11.61 16.55 6.54
N LYS A 116 -12.18 17.74 6.80
CA LYS A 116 -12.97 18.48 5.79
C LYS A 116 -12.12 19.04 4.66
N SER A 117 -10.81 19.15 4.83
CA SER A 117 -9.91 19.70 3.81
C SER A 117 -9.71 18.75 2.63
N ILE A 118 -9.91 17.46 2.85
CA ILE A 118 -9.76 16.41 1.83
C ILE A 118 -11.09 15.79 1.39
N SER A 119 -12.16 16.00 2.14
CA SER A 119 -13.49 15.43 1.88
C SER A 119 -14.02 15.85 0.51
N GLY A 120 -14.50 14.89 -0.27
CA GLY A 120 -15.09 15.10 -1.60
C GLY A 120 -14.08 15.31 -2.74
N VAL A 121 -12.77 15.25 -2.47
CA VAL A 121 -11.75 15.25 -3.54
C VAL A 121 -11.79 13.94 -4.33
N TYR A 122 -12.05 12.83 -3.61
CA TYR A 122 -12.24 11.49 -4.15
C TYR A 122 -13.53 10.88 -3.57
N GLU A 123 -14.67 11.15 -4.22
CA GLU A 123 -15.98 10.67 -3.75
C GLU A 123 -16.07 9.14 -3.68
N ASP A 124 -15.41 8.44 -4.59
CA ASP A 124 -15.36 6.98 -4.65
C ASP A 124 -14.52 6.38 -3.51
N VAL A 125 -13.37 7.00 -3.16
CA VAL A 125 -12.56 6.62 -1.98
C VAL A 125 -13.35 6.87 -0.70
N ASP A 126 -13.97 8.04 -0.60
CA ASP A 126 -14.79 8.43 0.55
C ASP A 126 -15.92 7.41 0.79
N ALA A 127 -16.65 7.05 -0.26
CA ALA A 127 -17.74 6.07 -0.18
C ALA A 127 -17.23 4.65 0.18
N ALA A 128 -16.07 4.24 -0.37
CA ALA A 128 -15.48 2.95 -0.05
C ALA A 128 -14.94 2.90 1.39
N ALA A 129 -14.33 3.98 1.87
CA ALA A 129 -13.89 4.10 3.26
C ALA A 129 -15.07 4.05 4.23
N ASP A 130 -16.17 4.73 3.92
CA ASP A 130 -17.39 4.66 4.73
C ASP A 130 -17.98 3.23 4.78
N ALA A 131 -17.87 2.45 3.71
CA ALA A 131 -18.27 1.04 3.70
C ALA A 131 -17.38 0.17 4.62
N VAL A 132 -16.05 0.37 4.61
CA VAL A 132 -15.13 -0.32 5.54
C VAL A 132 -15.44 0.06 6.99
N ARG A 133 -15.65 1.35 7.28
CA ARG A 133 -16.01 1.84 8.62
C ARG A 133 -17.33 1.23 9.12
N ALA A 134 -18.30 1.07 8.22
CA ALA A 134 -19.57 0.41 8.55
C ALA A 134 -19.39 -1.07 8.91
N ALA A 135 -18.53 -1.80 8.19
CA ALA A 135 -18.20 -3.19 8.50
C ALA A 135 -17.43 -3.32 9.82
N LEU A 136 -16.53 -2.38 10.11
CA LEU A 136 -15.74 -2.37 11.35
C LEU A 136 -16.60 -2.07 12.60
N LYS A 137 -17.73 -1.40 12.45
CA LYS A 137 -18.59 -0.98 13.57
C LYS A 137 -19.01 -2.13 14.49
N ASP A 138 -19.32 -3.28 13.92
CA ASP A 138 -19.76 -4.47 14.67
C ASP A 138 -18.59 -5.46 14.88
N LEU A 139 -17.61 -5.49 13.97
CA LEU A 139 -16.44 -6.35 14.04
C LEU A 139 -15.53 -5.96 15.20
N VAL A 140 -15.17 -4.68 15.35
CA VAL A 140 -14.23 -4.22 16.40
C VAL A 140 -14.73 -4.52 17.82
N PRO A 141 -15.97 -4.26 18.22
CA PRO A 141 -16.45 -4.64 19.54
C PRO A 141 -16.44 -6.15 19.80
N LEU A 142 -16.65 -6.96 18.76
CA LEU A 142 -16.58 -8.41 18.88
C LEU A 142 -15.15 -8.88 19.05
N THR A 143 -14.18 -8.36 18.29
CA THR A 143 -12.76 -8.73 18.44
C THR A 143 -12.22 -8.39 19.82
N VAL A 144 -12.58 -7.24 20.39
CA VAL A 144 -12.23 -6.86 21.78
C VAL A 144 -12.81 -7.88 22.80
N LYS A 145 -14.05 -8.33 22.61
CA LYS A 145 -14.65 -9.37 23.49
C LYS A 145 -13.90 -10.69 23.35
N MET A 146 -13.54 -11.07 22.12
CA MET A 146 -12.78 -12.31 21.87
C MET A 146 -11.39 -12.24 22.52
N GLU A 147 -10.68 -11.13 22.36
CA GLU A 147 -9.35 -10.90 22.97
C GLU A 147 -9.43 -10.99 24.51
N ASN A 148 -10.41 -10.35 25.13
CA ASN A 148 -10.63 -10.42 26.56
C ASN A 148 -10.94 -11.84 27.04
N TYR A 149 -11.76 -12.59 26.32
CA TYR A 149 -12.09 -13.97 26.65
C TYR A 149 -10.88 -14.90 26.60
N TYR A 150 -10.07 -14.82 25.54
CA TYR A 150 -8.88 -15.66 25.41
C TYR A 150 -7.76 -15.24 26.35
N SER A 151 -7.52 -13.93 26.54
CA SER A 151 -6.49 -13.43 27.46
C SER A 151 -6.79 -13.74 28.92
N SER A 152 -8.07 -13.69 29.32
CA SER A 152 -8.53 -14.10 30.65
C SER A 152 -8.66 -15.61 30.85
N LYS A 153 -8.39 -16.40 29.80
CA LYS A 153 -8.57 -17.86 29.77
C LYS A 153 -10.01 -18.31 30.10
N GLY A 154 -11.00 -17.52 29.67
CA GLY A 154 -12.42 -17.82 29.87
C GLY A 154 -12.83 -19.21 29.35
N TYR A 155 -12.13 -19.71 28.33
CA TYR A 155 -12.32 -21.03 27.74
C TYR A 155 -12.14 -22.19 28.74
N LEU A 156 -11.42 -21.98 29.85
CA LEU A 156 -11.29 -22.96 30.91
C LEU A 156 -12.55 -23.08 31.77
N ALA A 157 -13.32 -22.01 31.88
CA ALA A 157 -14.53 -21.95 32.69
C ALA A 157 -15.75 -22.56 32.01
N ASP A 158 -15.82 -22.45 30.67
CA ASP A 158 -17.00 -22.84 29.88
C ASP A 158 -16.73 -23.90 28.81
N ASN A 159 -15.56 -24.53 28.88
CA ASN A 159 -15.12 -25.55 27.91
C ASN A 159 -15.24 -25.07 26.46
N HIS A 160 -14.76 -23.84 26.18
CA HIS A 160 -14.74 -23.17 24.87
C HIS A 160 -16.12 -22.76 24.30
N ALA A 161 -17.21 -22.89 25.04
CA ALA A 161 -18.55 -22.65 24.51
C ALA A 161 -18.74 -21.22 24.00
N GLN A 162 -18.34 -20.21 24.77
CA GLN A 162 -18.42 -18.81 24.36
C GLN A 162 -17.47 -18.48 23.21
N GLY A 163 -16.29 -19.09 23.18
CA GLY A 163 -15.34 -18.95 22.08
C GLY A 163 -15.92 -19.42 20.74
N ALA A 164 -16.58 -20.59 20.73
CA ALA A 164 -17.26 -21.12 19.55
C ALA A 164 -18.41 -20.21 19.08
N GLN A 165 -19.22 -19.68 20.02
CA GLN A 165 -20.29 -18.74 19.69
C GLN A 165 -19.75 -17.43 19.07
N MET A 166 -18.68 -16.87 19.63
CA MET A 166 -18.05 -15.66 19.08
C MET A 166 -17.44 -15.91 17.70
N ALA A 167 -16.81 -17.08 17.47
CA ALA A 167 -16.30 -17.44 16.14
C ALA A 167 -17.41 -17.47 15.08
N GLN A 168 -18.56 -18.04 15.40
CA GLN A 168 -19.73 -18.03 14.48
C GLN A 168 -20.23 -16.62 14.15
N GLN A 169 -20.10 -15.65 15.07
CA GLN A 169 -20.44 -14.26 14.83
C GLN A 169 -19.35 -13.53 14.05
N PHE A 170 -18.08 -13.87 14.30
CA PHE A 170 -16.92 -13.24 13.70
C PHE A 170 -16.85 -13.48 12.18
N ILE A 171 -17.04 -14.73 11.73
CA ILE A 171 -16.89 -15.12 10.34
C ILE A 171 -17.68 -14.22 9.38
N PRO A 172 -19.00 -14.04 9.51
CA PRO A 172 -19.77 -13.20 8.57
C PRO A 172 -19.39 -11.71 8.66
N LEU A 173 -18.95 -11.23 9.83
CA LEU A 173 -18.49 -9.85 9.97
C LEU A 173 -17.12 -9.64 9.30
N GLN A 174 -16.23 -10.62 9.40
CA GLN A 174 -14.97 -10.61 8.70
C GLN A 174 -15.17 -10.66 7.18
N ASP A 175 -16.03 -11.55 6.67
CA ASP A 175 -16.31 -11.64 5.22
C ASP A 175 -16.85 -10.31 4.67
N ALA A 176 -17.72 -9.64 5.43
CA ALA A 176 -18.23 -8.31 5.06
C ALA A 176 -17.13 -7.24 5.07
N PHE A 177 -16.25 -7.27 6.08
CA PHE A 177 -15.09 -6.39 6.16
C PHE A 177 -14.14 -6.64 4.98
N ASP A 178 -13.76 -7.89 4.70
CA ASP A 178 -12.83 -8.24 3.64
C ASP A 178 -13.35 -7.75 2.28
N THR A 179 -14.64 -7.93 2.00
CA THR A 179 -15.27 -7.43 0.76
C THR A 179 -15.18 -5.91 0.64
N ALA A 180 -15.45 -5.18 1.72
CA ALA A 180 -15.41 -3.72 1.73
C ALA A 180 -13.95 -3.21 1.64
N TYR A 181 -13.03 -3.87 2.35
CA TYR A 181 -11.62 -3.55 2.38
C TYR A 181 -10.96 -3.73 1.00
N GLU A 182 -11.18 -4.87 0.35
CA GLU A 182 -10.67 -5.13 -1.01
C GLU A 182 -11.12 -4.06 -2.01
N LYS A 183 -12.37 -3.60 -1.89
CA LYS A 183 -12.87 -2.52 -2.73
C LYS A 183 -12.18 -1.19 -2.48
N LEU A 184 -12.01 -0.79 -1.21
CA LEU A 184 -11.30 0.44 -0.85
C LEU A 184 -9.86 0.40 -1.35
N ASP A 185 -9.19 -0.71 -1.09
CA ASP A 185 -7.82 -0.94 -1.47
C ASP A 185 -7.61 -0.85 -2.99
N ALA A 186 -8.47 -1.49 -3.78
CA ALA A 186 -8.42 -1.40 -5.25
C ALA A 186 -8.60 0.04 -5.76
N ILE A 187 -9.55 0.80 -5.19
CA ILE A 187 -9.81 2.19 -5.58
C ILE A 187 -8.62 3.09 -5.21
N VAL A 188 -8.12 3.00 -3.98
CA VAL A 188 -6.96 3.78 -3.52
C VAL A 188 -5.72 3.47 -4.36
N SER A 189 -5.49 2.20 -4.68
CA SER A 189 -4.38 1.75 -5.53
C SER A 189 -4.48 2.32 -6.94
N ALA A 190 -5.66 2.32 -7.54
CA ALA A 190 -5.87 2.88 -8.87
C ALA A 190 -5.53 4.38 -8.89
N HIS A 191 -6.07 5.16 -7.95
CA HIS A 191 -5.77 6.58 -7.85
C HIS A 191 -4.30 6.86 -7.54
N ASN A 192 -3.67 6.08 -6.67
CA ASN A 192 -2.25 6.22 -6.36
C ASN A 192 -1.36 5.95 -7.60
N LYS A 193 -1.71 4.95 -8.41
CA LYS A 193 -1.02 4.69 -9.67
C LYS A 193 -1.11 5.86 -10.65
N GLU A 194 -2.30 6.46 -10.79
CA GLU A 194 -2.51 7.64 -11.64
C GLU A 194 -1.70 8.85 -11.14
N LEU A 195 -1.70 9.11 -9.82
CA LEU A 195 -0.95 10.21 -9.22
C LEU A 195 0.56 10.05 -9.44
N ARG A 196 1.09 8.84 -9.28
CA ARG A 196 2.51 8.57 -9.51
C ARG A 196 2.91 8.75 -10.97
N ALA A 197 2.06 8.34 -11.90
CA ALA A 197 2.29 8.58 -13.33
C ALA A 197 2.29 10.08 -13.65
N ALA A 198 1.33 10.84 -13.12
CA ALA A 198 1.27 12.30 -13.31
C ALA A 198 2.47 13.00 -12.70
N GLN A 199 2.91 12.58 -11.51
CA GLN A 199 4.10 13.12 -10.85
C GLN A 199 5.38 12.82 -11.64
N LEU A 200 5.53 11.61 -12.17
CA LEU A 200 6.67 11.27 -13.03
C LEU A 200 6.75 12.18 -14.27
N GLU A 201 5.62 12.41 -14.93
CA GLU A 201 5.57 13.30 -16.10
C GLU A 201 5.89 14.75 -15.71
N GLN A 202 5.44 15.23 -14.55
CA GLN A 202 5.80 16.54 -14.04
C GLN A 202 7.32 16.64 -13.80
N LEU A 203 7.92 15.69 -13.10
CA LEU A 203 9.36 15.66 -12.82
C LEU A 203 10.19 15.66 -14.13
N LYS A 204 9.75 14.88 -15.14
CA LYS A 204 10.37 14.86 -16.46
C LYS A 204 10.27 16.23 -17.15
N SER A 205 9.11 16.88 -17.08
CA SER A 205 8.89 18.19 -17.69
C SER A 205 9.71 19.31 -17.02
N GLU A 206 9.97 19.17 -15.71
CA GLU A 206 10.81 20.09 -14.93
C GLU A 206 12.32 19.80 -15.09
N GLY A 207 12.71 18.76 -15.84
CA GLY A 207 14.09 18.36 -16.06
C GLY A 207 14.79 17.75 -14.84
N LYS A 208 14.02 17.30 -13.84
CA LYS A 208 14.50 16.65 -12.61
C LYS A 208 14.85 15.19 -12.89
N LYS A 209 16.06 14.94 -13.35
CA LYS A 209 16.49 13.62 -13.88
C LYS A 209 16.54 12.54 -12.81
N ASN A 210 17.19 12.80 -11.67
CA ASN A 210 17.30 11.81 -10.59
C ASN A 210 15.96 11.54 -9.92
N ALA A 211 15.17 12.59 -9.66
CA ALA A 211 13.83 12.46 -9.10
C ALA A 211 12.90 11.67 -10.02
N ALA A 212 12.93 11.94 -11.33
CA ALA A 212 12.16 11.20 -12.32
C ALA A 212 12.59 9.72 -12.40
N ALA A 213 13.91 9.43 -12.48
CA ALA A 213 14.42 8.07 -12.53
C ALA A 213 14.10 7.28 -11.24
N PHE A 214 14.23 7.91 -10.07
CA PHE A 214 13.84 7.34 -8.79
C PHE A 214 12.34 7.02 -8.74
N THR A 215 11.48 7.95 -9.17
CA THR A 215 10.02 7.75 -9.22
C THR A 215 9.65 6.61 -10.19
N GLU A 216 10.27 6.57 -11.36
CA GLU A 216 10.06 5.52 -12.37
C GLU A 216 10.52 4.14 -11.85
N LEU A 217 11.65 4.06 -11.12
CA LEU A 217 12.10 2.84 -10.46
C LEU A 217 11.08 2.31 -9.46
N ASN A 218 10.50 3.19 -8.62
CA ASN A 218 9.48 2.78 -7.67
C ASN A 218 8.21 2.27 -8.36
N ILE A 219 7.81 2.86 -9.48
CA ILE A 219 6.69 2.35 -10.30
C ILE A 219 7.02 0.97 -10.86
N LYS A 220 8.19 0.80 -11.49
CA LYS A 220 8.58 -0.47 -12.14
C LYS A 220 8.84 -1.60 -11.14
N THR A 221 9.44 -1.31 -9.99
CA THR A 221 9.64 -2.32 -8.93
C THR A 221 8.31 -2.80 -8.35
N ARG A 222 7.33 -1.90 -8.22
CA ARG A 222 5.97 -2.25 -7.82
C ARG A 222 5.29 -3.13 -8.87
N GLU A 223 5.34 -2.73 -10.14
CA GLU A 223 4.79 -3.54 -11.24
C GLU A 223 5.43 -4.92 -11.33
N LEU A 224 6.71 -5.04 -10.98
CA LEU A 224 7.38 -6.33 -10.90
C LEU A 224 6.85 -7.16 -9.73
N ALA A 225 6.71 -6.58 -8.54
CA ALA A 225 6.13 -7.25 -7.38
C ALA A 225 4.72 -7.76 -7.68
N ASP A 226 3.85 -6.92 -8.24
CA ASP A 226 2.48 -7.27 -8.63
C ASP A 226 2.46 -8.42 -9.67
N ALA A 227 3.37 -8.39 -10.65
CA ALA A 227 3.48 -9.44 -11.66
C ALA A 227 3.95 -10.78 -11.10
N VAL A 228 4.79 -10.74 -10.05
CA VAL A 228 5.29 -11.97 -9.37
C VAL A 228 4.17 -12.62 -8.55
N GLU A 229 3.27 -11.83 -7.99
CA GLU A 229 2.14 -12.32 -7.21
C GLU A 229 1.00 -12.89 -8.07
N ALA A 230 0.93 -12.51 -9.34
CA ALA A 230 -0.06 -13.05 -10.25
C ALA A 230 0.11 -14.58 -10.40
N GLU A 231 -0.98 -15.34 -10.30
CA GLU A 231 -0.97 -16.81 -10.39
C GLU A 231 -0.41 -17.35 -11.73
N THR A 232 -0.46 -16.53 -12.77
CA THR A 232 -0.03 -16.83 -14.13
C THR A 232 1.18 -15.99 -14.54
N MET A 233 2.18 -15.89 -13.67
CA MET A 233 3.37 -15.11 -13.98
C MET A 233 4.13 -15.69 -15.17
N ASP A 234 4.32 -14.89 -16.21
CA ASP A 234 5.25 -15.17 -17.29
C ASP A 234 6.68 -14.81 -16.85
N VAL A 235 7.53 -15.84 -16.71
CA VAL A 235 8.94 -15.68 -16.29
C VAL A 235 9.71 -14.79 -17.26
N SER A 236 9.43 -14.87 -18.57
CA SER A 236 10.10 -14.05 -19.59
C SER A 236 9.72 -12.57 -19.45
N ALA A 237 8.43 -12.28 -19.19
CA ALA A 237 7.96 -10.93 -18.96
C ALA A 237 8.53 -10.34 -17.66
N ALA A 238 8.66 -11.16 -16.60
CA ALA A 238 9.31 -10.73 -15.35
C ALA A 238 10.78 -10.40 -15.57
N GLU A 239 11.54 -11.22 -16.30
CA GLU A 239 12.94 -10.95 -16.61
C GLU A 239 13.12 -9.69 -17.48
N THR A 240 12.21 -9.42 -18.42
CA THR A 240 12.20 -8.17 -19.18
C THR A 240 12.07 -6.96 -18.27
N LYS A 241 11.11 -6.98 -17.32
CA LYS A 241 10.93 -5.92 -16.31
C LYS A 241 12.17 -5.78 -15.42
N ILE A 242 12.79 -6.88 -15.02
CA ILE A 242 14.03 -6.89 -14.26
C ILE A 242 15.15 -6.14 -15.00
N GLN A 243 15.33 -6.39 -16.30
CA GLN A 243 16.36 -5.72 -17.09
C GLN A 243 16.08 -4.21 -17.22
N GLU A 244 14.83 -3.81 -17.39
CA GLU A 244 14.44 -2.40 -17.39
C GLU A 244 14.76 -1.73 -16.05
N ILE A 245 14.43 -2.39 -14.92
CA ILE A 245 14.73 -1.90 -13.57
C ILE A 245 16.22 -1.73 -13.36
N LEU A 246 17.03 -2.73 -13.72
CA LEU A 246 18.49 -2.66 -13.56
C LEU A 246 19.11 -1.55 -14.42
N THR A 247 18.66 -1.42 -15.69
CA THR A 247 19.11 -0.36 -16.58
C THR A 247 18.81 1.02 -15.99
N LEU A 248 17.57 1.21 -15.48
CA LEU A 248 17.19 2.46 -14.87
C LEU A 248 17.92 2.74 -13.55
N ASN A 249 18.15 1.69 -12.73
CA ASN A 249 18.94 1.78 -11.50
C ASN A 249 20.38 2.28 -11.77
N ASP A 250 20.98 1.87 -12.89
CA ASP A 250 22.31 2.30 -13.28
C ASP A 250 22.36 3.78 -13.71
N THR A 251 21.23 4.36 -14.14
CA THR A 251 21.18 5.80 -14.52
C THR A 251 21.15 6.74 -13.33
N LEU A 252 20.77 6.28 -12.13
CA LEU A 252 20.80 7.09 -10.91
C LEU A 252 22.23 7.46 -10.53
N GLU A 253 22.42 8.71 -10.14
CA GLU A 253 23.72 9.19 -9.64
C GLU A 253 24.18 8.41 -8.39
N ASN A 254 25.50 8.30 -8.23
CA ASN A 254 26.10 7.63 -7.07
C ASN A 254 26.33 8.62 -5.92
N THR A 255 25.23 9.14 -5.33
CA THR A 255 25.29 9.86 -4.07
C THR A 255 25.22 8.87 -2.90
N SER A 256 25.63 9.28 -1.69
CA SER A 256 25.55 8.43 -0.49
C SER A 256 24.09 7.97 -0.22
N GLU A 257 23.11 8.84 -0.45
CA GLU A 257 21.70 8.57 -0.25
C GLU A 257 21.17 7.56 -1.27
N LEU A 258 21.42 7.81 -2.56
CA LEU A 258 20.97 6.93 -3.65
C LEU A 258 21.72 5.58 -3.67
N SER A 259 22.95 5.52 -3.19
CA SER A 259 23.73 4.27 -3.15
C SER A 259 23.05 3.19 -2.31
N SER A 260 22.51 3.55 -1.13
CA SER A 260 21.76 2.60 -0.29
C SER A 260 20.49 2.12 -0.98
N TYR A 261 19.73 3.03 -1.59
CA TYR A 261 18.51 2.72 -2.35
C TYR A 261 18.82 1.79 -3.54
N LYS A 262 19.85 2.11 -4.34
CA LYS A 262 20.33 1.27 -5.47
C LYS A 262 20.64 -0.16 -5.02
N GLY A 263 21.28 -0.30 -3.85
CA GLY A 263 21.54 -1.60 -3.25
C GLY A 263 20.25 -2.38 -2.95
N ARG A 264 19.21 -1.71 -2.40
CA ARG A 264 17.92 -2.35 -2.12
C ARG A 264 17.17 -2.77 -3.39
N VAL A 265 17.29 -1.99 -4.48
CA VAL A 265 16.75 -2.41 -5.79
C VAL A 265 17.41 -3.72 -6.24
N ASN A 266 18.74 -3.83 -6.12
CA ASN A 266 19.46 -5.06 -6.49
C ASN A 266 19.08 -6.25 -5.60
N ASP A 267 18.93 -6.04 -4.27
CA ASP A 267 18.50 -7.07 -3.32
C ASP A 267 17.11 -7.60 -3.70
N PHE A 268 16.17 -6.71 -4.01
CA PHE A 268 14.82 -7.06 -4.44
C PHE A 268 14.83 -7.86 -5.74
N VAL A 269 15.51 -7.37 -6.77
CA VAL A 269 15.65 -8.08 -8.06
C VAL A 269 16.27 -9.47 -7.87
N GLY A 270 17.31 -9.58 -7.02
CA GLY A 270 17.93 -10.87 -6.70
C GLY A 270 16.95 -11.85 -6.04
N SER A 271 16.11 -11.38 -5.12
CA SER A 271 15.11 -12.21 -4.46
C SER A 271 13.99 -12.64 -5.41
N VAL A 272 13.55 -11.75 -6.32
CA VAL A 272 12.59 -12.11 -7.38
C VAL A 272 13.16 -13.22 -8.26
N ARG A 273 14.41 -13.11 -8.73
CA ARG A 273 15.06 -14.18 -9.51
C ARG A 273 15.14 -15.51 -8.77
N SER A 274 15.43 -15.48 -7.46
CA SER A 274 15.44 -16.68 -6.62
C SER A 274 14.07 -17.33 -6.54
N LEU A 275 13.01 -16.54 -6.40
CA LEU A 275 11.63 -17.02 -6.40
C LEU A 275 11.22 -17.58 -7.78
N LEU A 276 11.61 -16.93 -8.87
CA LEU A 276 11.36 -17.41 -10.24
C LEU A 276 12.05 -18.76 -10.50
N ALA A 277 13.27 -18.91 -10.03
CA ALA A 277 14.04 -20.16 -10.18
C ALA A 277 13.49 -21.29 -9.30
N ASN A 278 13.00 -20.98 -8.09
CA ASN A 278 12.48 -21.97 -7.16
C ASN A 278 11.32 -21.39 -6.33
N LYS A 279 10.10 -21.75 -6.67
CA LYS A 279 8.85 -21.26 -6.07
C LYS A 279 8.59 -21.94 -4.72
N THR A 280 9.31 -21.52 -3.68
CA THR A 280 9.11 -21.95 -2.30
C THR A 280 8.56 -20.81 -1.45
N ASP A 281 7.87 -21.14 -0.34
CA ASP A 281 7.39 -20.17 0.65
C ASP A 281 8.57 -19.34 1.21
N ALA A 282 9.74 -19.96 1.40
CA ALA A 282 10.94 -19.28 1.87
C ALA A 282 11.44 -18.21 0.89
N ASN A 283 11.47 -18.50 -0.41
CA ASN A 283 11.86 -17.54 -1.44
C ASN A 283 10.80 -16.45 -1.61
N TYR A 284 9.52 -16.80 -1.48
CA TYR A 284 8.43 -15.83 -1.49
C TYR A 284 8.58 -14.85 -0.31
N ASN A 285 8.74 -15.35 0.91
CA ASN A 285 8.93 -14.51 2.09
C ASN A 285 10.19 -13.61 1.96
N THR A 286 11.28 -14.15 1.41
CA THR A 286 12.50 -13.37 1.16
C THR A 286 12.26 -12.24 0.16
N MET A 287 11.48 -12.49 -0.89
CA MET A 287 11.09 -11.46 -1.88
C MET A 287 10.26 -10.36 -1.22
N ILE A 288 9.26 -10.73 -0.41
CA ILE A 288 8.45 -9.79 0.36
C ILE A 288 9.31 -8.91 1.27
N GLU A 289 10.19 -9.53 2.07
CA GLU A 289 11.07 -8.78 2.98
C GLU A 289 12.00 -7.82 2.24
N SER A 290 12.56 -8.25 1.09
CA SER A 290 13.44 -7.39 0.30
C SER A 290 12.67 -6.24 -0.36
N PHE A 291 11.44 -6.48 -0.80
CA PHE A 291 10.55 -5.43 -1.30
C PHE A 291 10.21 -4.41 -0.20
N ASN A 292 9.88 -4.88 1.01
CA ASN A 292 9.60 -4.00 2.14
C ASN A 292 10.79 -3.11 2.50
N ARG A 293 12.01 -3.68 2.53
CA ARG A 293 13.23 -2.91 2.76
C ARG A 293 13.50 -1.89 1.64
N LEU A 294 13.13 -2.20 0.40
CA LEU A 294 13.21 -1.25 -0.71
C LEU A 294 12.23 -0.09 -0.51
N ILE A 295 10.97 -0.38 -0.13
CA ILE A 295 9.96 0.64 0.18
C ILE A 295 10.41 1.53 1.34
N ASP A 296 10.94 0.94 2.42
CA ASP A 296 11.48 1.70 3.55
C ASP A 296 12.63 2.62 3.15
N ALA A 297 13.50 2.15 2.27
CA ALA A 297 14.59 2.98 1.75
C ALA A 297 14.05 4.12 0.87
N ALA A 298 13.03 3.84 0.04
CA ALA A 298 12.38 4.84 -0.80
C ALA A 298 11.67 5.91 0.04
N ASN A 299 10.98 5.53 1.12
CA ASN A 299 10.24 6.45 2.00
C ASN A 299 11.15 7.41 2.79
N ARG A 300 12.45 7.10 2.90
CA ARG A 300 13.44 7.97 3.54
C ARG A 300 14.03 9.01 2.60
N MET A 301 13.75 8.89 1.30
CA MET A 301 14.29 9.79 0.28
C MET A 301 13.42 11.03 0.14
N ASP A 302 14.03 12.21 0.18
CA ASP A 302 13.37 13.44 -0.24
C ASP A 302 13.62 13.69 -1.73
N VAL A 303 12.63 13.36 -2.54
CA VAL A 303 12.69 13.47 -4.00
C VAL A 303 13.03 14.88 -4.47
N ASN A 304 12.68 15.91 -3.70
CA ASN A 304 12.98 17.30 -4.05
C ASN A 304 14.48 17.64 -3.96
N THR A 305 15.25 16.86 -3.22
CA THR A 305 16.70 17.07 -3.03
C THR A 305 17.56 16.28 -4.00
N LEU A 306 16.99 15.29 -4.71
CA LEU A 306 17.74 14.35 -5.55
C LEU A 306 18.45 15.01 -6.76
N ASP A 307 17.96 16.13 -7.23
CA ASP A 307 18.56 16.90 -8.33
C ASP A 307 19.31 18.16 -7.85
N GLY A 308 19.73 18.18 -6.59
CA GLY A 308 20.64 19.21 -6.06
C GLY A 308 20.02 20.61 -5.87
N THR A 309 18.68 20.73 -5.84
CA THR A 309 18.00 22.02 -5.63
C THR A 309 17.73 22.38 -4.17
N GLY A 310 18.39 21.69 -3.25
CA GLY A 310 18.30 21.94 -1.82
C GLY A 310 19.54 22.65 -1.25
N LYS A 311 19.48 23.98 -1.12
CA LYS A 311 20.41 24.89 -0.43
C LYS A 311 21.69 25.27 -1.22
N LYS A 312 21.59 26.42 -1.91
CA LYS A 312 22.67 27.41 -1.84
C LYS A 312 22.35 28.41 -0.73
#